data_b664eed51ad7be41608b302fe8c244f4
#
_entry.id   b664eed51ad7be41608b302fe8c244f4
#
_cell.length_a   1.000
_cell.length_b   1.000
_cell.length_c   1.000
_cell.angle_alpha   90.00
_cell.angle_beta   90.00
_cell.angle_gamma   90.00
#
_symmetry.space_group_name_H-M   'P 1'
#
loop_
_entity.id
_entity.type
_entity.pdbx_description
1 polymer ?
#
loop_
_entity_poly.entity_id
_entity_poly.type
_entity_poly.pdbx_seq_one_letter_code
_entity_poly.pdbx_strand_id
1 'polypeptide(L)'
;DITNLPCVERELMLLKVQTTNLTRAEILEIANIFRAKVVDLAEKTLTLEVTGDPGKMVAIEQLLTKFGILEIARTGKISLIRESNVDTEYLRNSNLAIVE
;
A
#
# COMPACT_ATOMS: atom_id res chain seq x y z
N ASP A 1 -0.35 6.24 -29.11
CA ASP A 1 -0.47 7.07 -27.92
C ASP A 1 -0.04 6.28 -26.68
N ILE A 2 0.97 6.79 -26.03
CA ILE A 2 1.58 6.13 -24.87
C ILE A 2 0.57 5.95 -23.71
N THR A 3 -0.43 6.84 -23.61
CA THR A 3 -1.43 6.74 -22.52
C THR A 3 -2.30 5.50 -22.61
N ASN A 4 -2.34 4.86 -23.77
CA ASN A 4 -3.14 3.67 -23.98
C ASN A 4 -2.35 2.37 -23.85
N LEU A 5 -1.04 2.46 -23.56
CA LEU A 5 -0.23 1.26 -23.39
C LEU A 5 -0.42 0.68 -21.99
N PRO A 6 -0.49 -0.66 -21.87
CA PRO A 6 -0.56 -1.26 -20.54
C PRO A 6 0.73 -1.01 -19.78
N CYS A 7 0.60 -0.61 -18.52
CA CYS A 7 1.73 -0.25 -17.67
C CYS A 7 1.67 -1.00 -16.35
N VAL A 8 2.84 -1.24 -15.78
CA VAL A 8 2.97 -1.61 -14.38
C VAL A 8 3.25 -0.33 -13.62
N GLU A 9 2.38 0.03 -12.70
CA GLU A 9 2.49 1.25 -11.92
C GLU A 9 2.57 0.91 -10.44
N ARG A 10 3.46 1.55 -9.72
CA ARG A 10 3.64 1.33 -8.28
C ARG A 10 3.96 2.63 -7.58
N GLU A 11 3.60 2.66 -6.32
CA GLU A 11 3.89 3.77 -5.42
C GLU A 11 4.13 3.19 -4.04
N LEU A 12 5.02 3.80 -3.27
CA LEU A 12 5.22 3.44 -1.87
C LEU A 12 4.73 4.60 -1.01
N MET A 13 4.00 4.26 0.04
CA MET A 13 3.47 5.24 0.98
C MET A 13 3.77 4.81 2.40
N LEU A 14 4.17 5.77 3.24
CA LEU A 14 4.29 5.58 4.67
C LEU A 14 3.19 6.41 5.34
N LEU A 15 2.43 5.77 6.22
CA LEU A 15 1.39 6.45 7.00
C LEU A 15 1.62 6.24 8.48
N LYS A 16 1.62 7.34 9.22
CA LYS A 16 1.58 7.27 10.68
C LYS A 16 0.16 7.56 11.14
N VAL A 17 -0.44 6.63 11.87
CA VAL A 17 -1.84 6.69 12.28
C VAL A 17 -1.90 6.69 13.80
N GLN A 18 -2.78 7.53 14.32
CA GLN A 18 -3.07 7.54 15.75
C GLN A 18 -3.82 6.27 16.14
N THR A 19 -3.40 5.64 17.25
CA THR A 19 -4.09 4.45 17.75
C THR A 19 -4.42 4.57 19.23
N THR A 20 -5.42 3.79 19.64
CA THR A 20 -5.75 3.55 21.04
C THR A 20 -5.85 2.05 21.23
N ASN A 21 -5.99 1.60 22.47
CA ASN A 21 -6.22 0.18 22.74
C ASN A 21 -7.51 -0.32 22.09
N LEU A 22 -8.49 0.58 21.89
CA LEU A 22 -9.77 0.22 21.28
C LEU A 22 -9.72 0.15 19.76
N THR A 23 -8.85 0.93 19.11
CA THR A 23 -8.82 1.04 17.65
C THR A 23 -7.71 0.24 17.00
N ARG A 24 -6.70 -0.17 17.77
CA ARG A 24 -5.51 -0.82 17.21
C ARG A 24 -5.84 -2.07 16.39
N ALA A 25 -6.72 -2.92 16.90
CA ALA A 25 -7.08 -4.15 16.20
C ALA A 25 -7.75 -3.88 14.86
N GLU A 26 -8.61 -2.87 14.81
CA GLU A 26 -9.29 -2.49 13.55
C GLU A 26 -8.29 -1.94 12.53
N ILE A 27 -7.35 -1.12 12.97
CA ILE A 27 -6.31 -0.57 12.09
C ILE A 27 -5.44 -1.70 11.52
N LEU A 28 -5.05 -2.66 12.37
CA LEU A 28 -4.25 -3.81 11.93
C LEU A 28 -5.02 -4.70 10.96
N GLU A 29 -6.32 -4.83 11.13
CA GLU A 29 -7.15 -5.58 10.21
C GLU A 29 -7.20 -4.91 8.84
N ILE A 30 -7.37 -3.59 8.79
CA ILE A 30 -7.32 -2.82 7.55
C ILE A 30 -5.95 -2.98 6.89
N ALA A 31 -4.88 -2.85 7.67
CA ALA A 31 -3.52 -3.02 7.17
C ALA A 31 -3.33 -4.39 6.52
N ASN A 32 -3.84 -5.44 7.16
CA ASN A 32 -3.73 -6.79 6.64
C ASN A 32 -4.47 -6.98 5.32
N ILE A 33 -5.67 -6.42 5.21
CA ILE A 33 -6.47 -6.48 3.98
C ILE A 33 -5.71 -5.84 2.81
N PHE A 34 -5.03 -4.72 3.06
CA PHE A 34 -4.27 -4.00 2.03
C PHE A 34 -2.82 -4.50 1.91
N ARG A 35 -2.46 -5.53 2.66
CA ARG A 35 -1.09 -6.09 2.69
C ARG A 35 -0.06 -5.03 3.04
N ALA A 36 -0.43 -4.13 3.91
CA ALA A 36 0.50 -3.13 4.44
C ALA A 36 1.37 -3.76 5.51
N LYS A 37 2.58 -3.26 5.64
CA LYS A 37 3.51 -3.72 6.68
C LYS A 37 3.50 -2.74 7.84
N VAL A 38 3.53 -3.26 9.06
CA VAL A 38 3.74 -2.44 10.24
C VAL A 38 5.24 -2.25 10.39
N VAL A 39 5.70 -1.01 10.23
CA VAL A 39 7.13 -0.70 10.30
C VAL A 39 7.52 0.01 11.58
N ASP A 40 6.53 0.50 12.33
CA ASP A 40 6.76 1.07 13.65
C ASP A 40 5.49 0.93 14.48
N LEU A 41 5.65 0.58 15.75
CA LEU A 41 4.53 0.41 16.68
C LEU A 41 4.91 1.07 18.00
N ALA A 42 4.15 2.09 18.36
CA ALA A 42 4.29 2.80 19.62
C ALA A 42 2.97 2.73 20.39
N GLU A 43 2.97 3.27 21.60
CA GLU A 43 1.78 3.20 22.44
C GLU A 43 0.57 3.89 21.81
N LYS A 44 0.79 5.04 21.18
CA LYS A 44 -0.29 5.88 20.64
C LYS A 44 -0.25 6.03 19.12
N THR A 45 0.71 5.44 18.46
CA THR A 45 0.84 5.55 17.01
C THR A 45 1.26 4.22 16.39
N LEU A 46 0.97 4.09 15.11
CA LEU A 46 1.33 2.93 14.32
C LEU A 46 1.70 3.43 12.94
N THR A 47 2.85 3.00 12.43
CA THR A 47 3.30 3.42 11.11
C THR A 47 3.22 2.24 10.15
N LEU A 48 2.58 2.47 9.00
CA LEU A 48 2.38 1.46 7.98
C LEU A 48 3.18 1.82 6.73
N GLU A 49 3.71 0.78 6.09
CA GLU A 49 4.30 0.87 4.76
C GLU A 49 3.38 0.16 3.78
N VAL A 50 2.95 0.86 2.74
CA VAL A 50 2.02 0.35 1.74
C VAL A 50 2.61 0.53 0.36
N THR A 51 2.56 -0.52 -0.46
CA THR A 51 2.95 -0.43 -1.86
C THR A 51 1.80 -0.90 -2.73
N GLY A 52 1.68 -0.33 -3.91
CA GLY A 52 0.63 -0.69 -4.85
C GLY A 52 0.39 0.40 -5.87
N ASP A 53 -0.74 0.30 -6.56
CA ASP A 53 -1.14 1.33 -7.51
C ASP A 53 -1.76 2.54 -6.79
N PRO A 54 -1.95 3.67 -7.50
CA PRO A 54 -2.50 4.87 -6.87
C PRO A 54 -3.88 4.68 -6.25
N GLY A 55 -4.72 3.84 -6.85
CA GLY A 55 -6.06 3.57 -6.31
C GLY A 55 -6.00 2.91 -4.94
N LYS A 56 -5.06 1.99 -4.76
CA LYS A 56 -4.85 1.33 -3.46
C LYS A 56 -4.44 2.35 -2.40
N MET A 57 -3.56 3.29 -2.77
CA MET A 57 -3.12 4.33 -1.84
C MET A 57 -4.29 5.19 -1.36
N VAL A 58 -5.15 5.61 -2.28
CA VAL A 58 -6.33 6.41 -1.95
C VAL A 58 -7.28 5.62 -1.05
N ALA A 59 -7.51 4.36 -1.37
CA ALA A 59 -8.45 3.54 -0.62
C ALA A 59 -8.02 3.36 0.85
N ILE A 60 -6.77 3.01 1.10
CA ILE A 60 -6.31 2.82 2.47
C ILE A 60 -6.28 4.14 3.25
N GLU A 61 -5.88 5.22 2.60
CA GLU A 61 -5.88 6.53 3.23
C GLU A 61 -7.28 6.93 3.69
N GLN A 62 -8.29 6.73 2.83
CA GLN A 62 -9.68 7.05 3.17
C GLN A 62 -10.18 6.23 4.35
N LEU A 63 -9.87 4.94 4.39
CA LEU A 63 -10.31 4.08 5.49
C LEU A 63 -9.62 4.42 6.81
N LEU A 64 -8.39 4.91 6.77
CA LEU A 64 -7.64 5.23 7.99
C LEU A 64 -7.86 6.65 8.49
N THR A 65 -8.47 7.52 7.69
CA THR A 65 -8.68 8.93 8.05
C THR A 65 -9.44 9.09 9.37
N LYS A 66 -10.43 8.25 9.63
CA LYS A 66 -11.24 8.37 10.86
C LYS A 66 -10.44 8.15 12.14
N PHE A 67 -9.31 7.46 12.07
CA PHE A 67 -8.47 7.22 13.26
C PHE A 67 -7.51 8.36 13.55
N GLY A 68 -7.25 9.21 12.57
CA GLY A 68 -6.32 10.32 12.67
C GLY A 68 -4.98 9.98 12.03
N ILE A 69 -4.78 10.46 10.81
CA ILE A 69 -3.50 10.32 10.11
C ILE A 69 -2.61 11.49 10.53
N LEU A 70 -1.48 11.19 11.15
CA LEU A 70 -0.57 12.20 11.68
C LEU A 70 0.47 12.64 10.68
N GLU A 71 0.97 11.68 9.86
CA GLU A 71 1.98 11.97 8.84
C GLU A 71 1.78 11.03 7.67
N ILE A 72 2.04 11.54 6.49
CA ILE A 72 2.05 10.77 5.24
C ILE A 72 3.28 11.17 4.45
N ALA A 73 3.99 10.17 3.93
CA ALA A 73 5.06 10.38 2.96
C ALA A 73 4.82 9.45 1.78
N ARG A 74 4.97 9.94 0.57
CA ARG A 74 4.72 9.17 -0.66
C ARG A 74 5.84 9.37 -1.65
N THR A 75 6.20 8.29 -2.35
CA THR A 75 7.23 8.38 -3.40
C THR A 75 6.71 9.02 -4.68
N GLY A 76 5.38 9.00 -4.87
CA GLY A 76 4.81 9.25 -6.16
C GLY A 76 4.84 7.98 -7.01
N LYS A 77 4.13 8.00 -8.11
CA LYS A 77 3.97 6.85 -8.99
C LYS A 77 5.20 6.64 -9.85
N ILE A 78 5.67 5.39 -9.92
CA ILE A 78 6.65 4.96 -10.91
C ILE A 78 5.98 3.95 -11.83
N SER A 79 6.39 3.91 -13.10
CA SER A 79 5.73 3.08 -14.08
C SER A 79 6.70 2.58 -15.14
N LEU A 80 6.42 1.35 -15.61
CA LEU A 80 7.09 0.76 -16.75
C LEU A 80 6.02 0.18 -17.69
N ILE A 81 6.31 0.16 -18.97
CA ILE A 81 5.42 -0.46 -19.94
C ILE A 81 5.41 -1.97 -19.71
N ARG A 82 4.22 -2.55 -19.70
CA ARG A 82 4.03 -3.99 -19.57
C ARG A 82 4.08 -4.63 -20.94
N GLU A 83 4.89 -5.66 -21.10
CA GLU A 83 5.01 -6.38 -22.35
C GLU A 83 4.24 -7.70 -22.36
N SER A 84 3.96 -8.29 -21.20
CA SER A 84 3.23 -9.54 -21.11
C SER A 84 1.75 -9.29 -20.86
N ASN A 85 0.94 -10.33 -21.09
CA ASN A 85 -0.48 -10.31 -20.75
C ASN A 85 -0.73 -10.88 -19.36
N VAL A 86 0.33 -11.23 -18.63
CA VAL A 86 0.25 -11.85 -17.31
C VAL A 86 0.50 -10.79 -16.25
N ASP A 87 -0.38 -10.69 -15.26
CA ASP A 87 -0.22 -9.73 -14.20
C ASP A 87 0.81 -10.21 -13.15
N THR A 88 1.24 -9.27 -12.31
CA THR A 88 2.26 -9.53 -11.30
C THR A 88 1.79 -10.57 -10.27
N GLU A 89 0.53 -10.55 -9.94
CA GLU A 89 -0.02 -11.49 -8.96
C GLU A 89 0.03 -12.93 -9.48
N TYR A 90 -0.29 -13.12 -10.75
CA TYR A 90 -0.17 -14.43 -11.38
C TYR A 90 1.26 -14.96 -11.33
N LEU A 91 2.22 -14.13 -11.67
CA LEU A 91 3.63 -14.50 -11.65
C LEU A 91 4.09 -14.88 -10.26
N ARG A 92 3.64 -14.13 -9.26
CA ARG A 92 3.95 -14.40 -7.86
C ARG A 92 3.39 -15.74 -7.42
N ASN A 93 2.15 -16.01 -7.78
CA ASN A 93 1.47 -17.27 -7.44
C ASN A 93 2.10 -18.47 -8.14
N SER A 94 2.76 -18.25 -9.27
CA SER A 94 3.46 -19.30 -10.01
C SER A 94 4.86 -19.58 -9.48
N ASN A 95 5.26 -18.94 -8.38
CA ASN A 95 6.59 -19.12 -7.77
C ASN A 95 7.74 -18.77 -8.71
N LEU A 96 7.51 -17.87 -9.65
CA LEU A 96 8.60 -17.37 -10.48
C LEU A 96 9.47 -16.42 -9.66
N ALA A 97 10.76 -16.34 -9.99
CA ALA A 97 11.68 -15.48 -9.26
C ALA A 97 11.40 -14.02 -9.57
N ILE A 98 10.60 -13.39 -8.74
CA ILE A 98 10.28 -11.98 -8.85
C ILE A 98 10.87 -11.27 -7.64
N VAL A 99 11.68 -10.25 -7.91
CA VAL A 99 12.25 -9.41 -6.87
C VAL A 99 11.20 -8.37 -6.47
N GLU A 100 10.92 -8.31 -5.21
CA GLU A 100 9.95 -7.38 -4.65
C GLU A 100 10.62 -6.20 -3.99
#